data_00893fc2ecae1db1582209c6708d9a55
#
_entry.id   00893fc2ecae1db1582209c6708d9a55
#
_cell.length_a   1.000
_cell.length_b   1.000
_cell.length_c   1.000
_cell.angle_alpha   90.00
_cell.angle_beta   90.00
_cell.angle_gamma   90.00
#
_symmetry.space_group_name_H-M   'P 1'
#
loop_
_entity.id
_entity.type
_entity.pdbx_description
1 polymer ?
#
loop_
_entity_poly.entity_id
_entity_poly.type
_entity_poly.pdbx_seq_one_letter_code
_entity_poly.pdbx_strand_id
1 'polypeptide(L)'
;LTQKQAEDKAFIDFQEIAEETQQSARPDRISQQQASPLGKFLLAFQNTPMQYVRIMKKAALDLVAGRGDAKTHISKIIYYGAVQNLIFYGMQQALFAVAFGDDEEEEKTLDKKKGRIINGMLDTILRGSGIAGAVVSTLKNMVLEFKVQQEKFQPDHAYTIIEGLNLSPPIGIKARKVYSGFQTWEFDEDIIRYMPLTDIDNPIYPAVFDVTEALTNVPVSRAYTKMNNIRAALDSDNETWERVALSLGWSTWNLGIENQELIDVENEIARIKKLEKQKKKEEKIKAVEQSFIEQQKKEKAEGKKDITCAAVNKNGQRCGLPIVGEGKYCTIHQKVEQGDKEVQCKKIKSDGKRCKMK
;
A
#
# COMPACT_ATOMS: atom_id res chain seq x y z
N LEU A 1 17.43 -45.47 41.61
CA LEU A 1 17.64 -44.02 41.72
C LEU A 1 17.15 -43.58 43.10
N THR A 2 17.96 -42.87 43.86
CA THR A 2 17.48 -42.18 45.05
C THR A 2 16.48 -41.08 44.64
N GLN A 3 15.60 -40.63 45.52
CA GLN A 3 14.61 -39.58 45.24
C GLN A 3 15.29 -38.35 44.64
N LYS A 4 16.40 -37.90 45.22
CA LYS A 4 17.17 -36.76 44.70
C LYS A 4 17.69 -36.99 43.27
N GLN A 5 18.18 -38.17 42.94
CA GLN A 5 18.64 -38.51 41.59
C GLN A 5 17.49 -38.56 40.58
N ALA A 6 16.27 -38.93 41.01
CA ALA A 6 15.08 -38.90 40.17
C ALA A 6 14.62 -37.46 39.90
N GLU A 7 14.65 -36.60 40.92
CA GLU A 7 14.33 -35.16 40.78
C GLU A 7 15.35 -34.46 39.88
N ASP A 8 16.64 -34.68 40.06
CA ASP A 8 17.69 -34.10 39.23
C ASP A 8 17.55 -34.55 37.76
N LYS A 9 17.24 -35.84 37.54
CA LYS A 9 16.98 -36.36 36.19
C LYS A 9 15.76 -35.76 35.56
N ALA A 10 14.65 -35.67 36.28
CA ALA A 10 13.41 -35.05 35.79
C ALA A 10 13.61 -33.57 35.43
N PHE A 11 14.40 -32.85 36.23
CA PHE A 11 14.77 -31.48 35.96
C PHE A 11 15.58 -31.33 34.66
N ILE A 12 16.60 -32.21 34.46
CA ILE A 12 17.41 -32.22 33.24
C ILE A 12 16.55 -32.56 32.02
N ASP A 13 15.69 -33.61 32.13
CA ASP A 13 14.80 -34.01 31.05
C ASP A 13 13.81 -32.86 30.69
N PHE A 14 13.26 -32.16 31.69
CA PHE A 14 12.41 -31.01 31.49
C PHE A 14 13.16 -29.85 30.84
N GLN A 15 14.37 -29.57 31.30
CA GLN A 15 15.23 -28.54 30.72
C GLN A 15 15.56 -28.85 29.24
N GLU A 16 15.88 -30.10 28.90
CA GLU A 16 16.13 -30.51 27.52
C GLU A 16 14.89 -30.34 26.64
N ILE A 17 13.72 -30.75 27.12
CA ILE A 17 12.47 -30.58 26.41
C ILE A 17 12.15 -29.08 26.20
N ALA A 18 12.30 -28.26 27.24
CA ALA A 18 12.08 -26.83 27.15
C ALA A 18 13.06 -26.18 26.15
N GLU A 19 14.30 -26.56 26.15
CA GLU A 19 15.32 -26.07 25.20
C GLU A 19 15.11 -26.59 23.76
N GLU A 20 14.53 -27.78 23.58
CA GLU A 20 14.17 -28.30 22.26
C GLU A 20 12.95 -27.57 21.66
N THR A 21 12.02 -27.16 22.50
CA THR A 21 10.73 -26.55 22.06
C THR A 21 10.75 -25.04 22.06
N GLN A 22 11.62 -24.41 22.87
CA GLN A 22 11.75 -22.95 22.95
C GLN A 22 12.93 -22.42 22.14
N GLN A 23 12.92 -21.12 21.87
CA GLN A 23 14.03 -20.45 21.22
C GLN A 23 15.26 -20.42 22.14
N SER A 24 16.26 -21.25 21.85
CA SER A 24 17.52 -21.21 22.57
C SER A 24 18.55 -20.37 21.83
N ALA A 25 19.14 -19.39 22.52
CA ALA A 25 20.27 -18.59 22.03
C ALA A 25 21.65 -19.19 22.46
N ARG A 26 21.64 -20.36 23.08
CA ARG A 26 22.88 -21.00 23.55
C ARG A 26 23.80 -21.38 22.38
N PRO A 27 25.12 -21.16 22.49
CA PRO A 27 26.08 -21.42 21.41
C PRO A 27 26.08 -22.87 20.91
N ASP A 28 25.76 -23.83 21.77
CA ASP A 28 25.69 -25.28 21.46
C ASP A 28 24.39 -25.68 20.75
N ARG A 29 23.37 -24.81 20.79
CA ARG A 29 22.05 -25.05 20.19
C ARG A 29 21.80 -24.23 18.90
N ILE A 30 22.64 -23.24 18.59
CA ILE A 30 22.54 -22.47 17.34
C ILE A 30 23.46 -23.08 16.27
N SER A 31 23.07 -22.92 15.00
CA SER A 31 23.89 -23.35 13.87
C SER A 31 25.15 -22.48 13.74
N GLN A 32 26.22 -23.02 13.15
CA GLN A 32 27.43 -22.24 12.83
C GLN A 32 27.11 -21.02 11.96
N GLN A 33 26.12 -21.12 11.06
CA GLN A 33 25.66 -20.02 10.28
C GLN A 33 25.09 -18.90 11.15
N GLN A 34 24.27 -19.23 12.15
CA GLN A 34 23.71 -18.26 13.10
C GLN A 34 24.76 -17.63 14.01
N ALA A 35 25.79 -18.41 14.37
CA ALA A 35 26.88 -17.94 15.22
C ALA A 35 27.82 -16.95 14.51
N SER A 36 27.90 -16.99 13.17
CA SER A 36 28.73 -16.09 12.39
C SER A 36 28.22 -14.64 12.45
N PRO A 37 29.10 -13.62 12.32
CA PRO A 37 28.65 -12.21 12.28
C PRO A 37 27.61 -11.92 11.21
N LEU A 38 27.80 -12.44 10.00
CA LEU A 38 26.85 -12.30 8.89
C LEU A 38 25.54 -13.05 9.20
N GLY A 39 25.62 -14.23 9.78
CA GLY A 39 24.44 -15.00 10.18
C GLY A 39 23.63 -14.31 11.27
N LYS A 40 24.28 -13.71 12.27
CA LYS A 40 23.58 -12.91 13.30
C LYS A 40 22.78 -11.77 12.69
N PHE A 41 23.27 -11.18 11.62
CA PHE A 41 22.63 -10.06 10.93
C PHE A 41 21.50 -10.54 10.00
N LEU A 42 21.76 -11.52 9.12
CA LEU A 42 20.79 -11.98 8.13
C LEU A 42 19.71 -12.90 8.72
N LEU A 43 20.08 -13.71 9.72
CA LEU A 43 19.19 -14.66 10.37
C LEU A 43 18.62 -14.13 11.69
N ALA A 44 18.70 -12.82 11.94
CA ALA A 44 18.05 -12.21 13.08
C ALA A 44 16.55 -12.54 13.09
N PHE A 45 16.04 -12.98 14.25
CA PHE A 45 14.65 -13.45 14.45
C PHE A 45 14.26 -14.72 13.67
N GLN A 46 15.22 -15.42 13.04
CA GLN A 46 14.95 -16.67 12.31
C GLN A 46 15.18 -17.93 13.19
N ASN A 47 15.41 -17.76 14.47
CA ASN A 47 15.69 -18.88 15.39
C ASN A 47 14.55 -19.91 15.40
N THR A 48 13.30 -19.44 15.45
CA THR A 48 12.11 -20.31 15.47
C THR A 48 11.97 -21.13 14.18
N PRO A 49 11.97 -20.56 12.98
CA PRO A 49 11.93 -21.32 11.72
C PRO A 49 13.09 -22.32 11.61
N MET A 50 14.31 -21.92 11.98
CA MET A 50 15.47 -22.80 11.92
C MET A 50 15.38 -23.97 12.92
N GLN A 51 14.81 -23.75 14.10
CA GLN A 51 14.54 -24.79 15.06
C GLN A 51 13.50 -25.79 14.54
N TYR A 52 12.41 -25.30 13.95
CA TYR A 52 11.37 -26.18 13.37
C TYR A 52 11.93 -27.05 12.26
N VAL A 53 12.70 -26.48 11.33
CA VAL A 53 13.35 -27.25 10.27
C VAL A 53 14.32 -28.27 10.83
N ARG A 54 15.05 -27.94 11.90
CA ARG A 54 15.96 -28.89 12.58
C ARG A 54 15.19 -30.06 13.21
N ILE A 55 14.07 -29.77 13.90
CA ILE A 55 13.21 -30.81 14.48
C ILE A 55 12.62 -31.71 13.39
N MET A 56 12.09 -31.11 12.31
CA MET A 56 11.56 -31.85 11.17
C MET A 56 12.64 -32.72 10.51
N LYS A 57 13.84 -32.16 10.29
CA LYS A 57 14.97 -32.89 9.69
C LYS A 57 15.38 -34.06 10.57
N LYS A 58 15.50 -33.85 11.89
CA LYS A 58 15.82 -34.95 12.84
C LYS A 58 14.76 -36.05 12.78
N ALA A 59 13.48 -35.66 12.86
CA ALA A 59 12.37 -36.62 12.78
C ALA A 59 12.35 -37.39 11.44
N ALA A 60 12.62 -36.72 10.31
CA ALA A 60 12.72 -37.38 9.01
C ALA A 60 13.88 -38.36 8.92
N LEU A 61 15.06 -38.00 9.43
CA LEU A 61 16.23 -38.87 9.48
C LEU A 61 16.01 -40.09 10.38
N ASP A 62 15.37 -39.90 11.53
CA ASP A 62 15.05 -40.97 12.46
C ASP A 62 14.00 -41.92 11.88
N LEU A 63 12.99 -41.37 11.14
CA LEU A 63 12.01 -42.15 10.43
C LEU A 63 12.66 -43.04 9.34
N VAL A 64 13.54 -42.46 8.50
CA VAL A 64 14.23 -43.18 7.42
C VAL A 64 15.17 -44.21 8.00
N ALA A 65 15.84 -43.93 9.13
CA ALA A 65 16.76 -44.85 9.83
C ALA A 65 16.02 -45.91 10.67
N GLY A 66 14.68 -45.89 10.73
CA GLY A 66 13.90 -46.83 11.53
C GLY A 66 14.09 -46.67 13.04
N ARG A 67 14.50 -45.49 13.52
CA ARG A 67 14.76 -45.21 14.92
C ARG A 67 13.53 -44.60 15.59
N GLY A 68 13.06 -45.22 16.66
CA GLY A 68 11.93 -44.76 17.44
C GLY A 68 10.56 -45.04 16.78
N ASP A 69 9.50 -44.34 17.24
CA ASP A 69 8.17 -44.57 16.75
C ASP A 69 7.84 -43.70 15.52
N ALA A 70 7.49 -44.37 14.42
CA ALA A 70 7.20 -43.72 13.14
C ALA A 70 6.04 -42.69 13.25
N LYS A 71 5.00 -42.99 14.06
CA LYS A 71 3.85 -42.08 14.24
C LYS A 71 4.30 -40.79 14.90
N THR A 72 5.16 -40.85 15.88
CA THR A 72 5.72 -39.67 16.58
C THR A 72 6.54 -38.82 15.62
N HIS A 73 7.37 -39.41 14.76
CA HIS A 73 8.16 -38.67 13.78
C HIS A 73 7.30 -37.99 12.72
N ILE A 74 6.31 -38.71 12.18
CA ILE A 74 5.35 -38.15 11.19
C ILE A 74 4.55 -37.02 11.84
N SER A 75 4.08 -37.22 13.09
CA SER A 75 3.34 -36.17 13.82
C SER A 75 4.18 -34.91 14.00
N LYS A 76 5.47 -35.02 14.37
CA LYS A 76 6.38 -33.88 14.50
C LYS A 76 6.55 -33.15 13.17
N ILE A 77 6.74 -33.85 12.07
CA ILE A 77 6.90 -33.26 10.74
C ILE A 77 5.63 -32.49 10.33
N ILE A 78 4.46 -33.08 10.51
CA ILE A 78 3.19 -32.45 10.18
C ILE A 78 2.92 -31.24 11.08
N TYR A 79 3.17 -31.38 12.39
CA TYR A 79 2.92 -30.31 13.35
C TYR A 79 3.77 -29.06 13.06
N TYR A 80 5.08 -29.20 12.97
CA TYR A 80 5.98 -28.06 12.74
C TYR A 80 5.99 -27.55 11.31
N GLY A 81 5.64 -28.39 10.33
CA GLY A 81 5.57 -27.98 8.92
C GLY A 81 4.25 -27.35 8.49
N ALA A 82 3.14 -27.76 9.12
CA ALA A 82 1.81 -27.36 8.67
C ALA A 82 0.91 -26.85 9.80
N VAL A 83 0.68 -27.68 10.84
CA VAL A 83 -0.39 -27.43 11.82
C VAL A 83 -0.16 -26.13 12.58
N GLN A 84 1.06 -25.83 12.97
CA GLN A 84 1.37 -24.61 13.71
C GLN A 84 1.10 -23.35 12.89
N ASN A 85 1.44 -23.33 11.60
CA ASN A 85 1.13 -22.21 10.71
C ASN A 85 -0.41 -22.07 10.52
N LEU A 86 -1.13 -23.19 10.43
CA LEU A 86 -2.59 -23.20 10.34
C LEU A 86 -3.25 -22.69 11.62
N ILE A 87 -2.72 -23.03 12.79
CA ILE A 87 -3.23 -22.53 14.09
C ILE A 87 -3.07 -21.02 14.16
N PHE A 88 -1.90 -20.49 13.85
CA PHE A 88 -1.66 -19.03 13.86
C PHE A 88 -2.56 -18.31 12.86
N TYR A 89 -2.73 -18.88 11.66
CA TYR A 89 -3.64 -18.33 10.68
C TYR A 89 -5.09 -18.39 11.14
N GLY A 90 -5.53 -19.53 11.69
CA GLY A 90 -6.89 -19.70 12.22
C GLY A 90 -7.20 -18.72 13.36
N MET A 91 -6.23 -18.49 14.26
CA MET A 91 -6.38 -17.47 15.31
C MET A 91 -6.51 -16.05 14.73
N GLN A 92 -5.70 -15.71 13.73
CA GLN A 92 -5.82 -14.42 13.03
C GLN A 92 -7.20 -14.28 12.37
N GLN A 93 -7.68 -15.32 11.67
CA GLN A 93 -8.99 -15.28 11.02
C GLN A 93 -10.14 -15.22 12.04
N ALA A 94 -10.05 -15.95 13.14
CA ALA A 94 -11.05 -15.89 14.20
C ALA A 94 -11.13 -14.48 14.83
N LEU A 95 -9.99 -13.84 15.04
CA LEU A 95 -9.93 -12.45 15.51
C LEU A 95 -10.56 -11.49 14.49
N PHE A 96 -10.28 -11.69 13.20
CA PHE A 96 -10.87 -10.89 12.13
C PHE A 96 -12.40 -11.11 12.03
N ALA A 97 -12.88 -12.36 12.07
CA ALA A 97 -14.30 -12.68 11.99
C ALA A 97 -15.10 -12.11 13.18
N VAL A 98 -14.53 -12.16 14.39
CA VAL A 98 -15.15 -11.56 15.58
C VAL A 98 -15.26 -10.04 15.46
N ALA A 99 -14.33 -9.40 14.76
CA ALA A 99 -14.28 -7.95 14.66
C ALA A 99 -15.09 -7.37 13.50
N PHE A 100 -15.12 -8.04 12.35
CA PHE A 100 -15.66 -7.44 11.11
C PHE A 100 -16.95 -8.11 10.60
N GLY A 101 -17.44 -9.14 11.27
CA GLY A 101 -18.59 -9.91 10.76
C GLY A 101 -18.27 -10.68 9.48
N ASP A 102 -19.25 -11.45 9.04
CA ASP A 102 -19.15 -12.34 7.87
C ASP A 102 -19.74 -11.58 6.67
N ASP A 103 -18.94 -10.77 5.96
CA ASP A 103 -19.41 -10.09 4.74
C ASP A 103 -19.23 -10.97 3.50
N GLU A 104 -20.26 -11.00 2.62
CA GLU A 104 -20.45 -11.87 1.46
C GLU A 104 -19.41 -11.77 0.32
N GLU A 105 -18.30 -11.07 0.47
CA GLU A 105 -17.19 -11.07 -0.50
C GLU A 105 -16.23 -12.27 -0.37
N GLU A 106 -16.70 -13.40 0.16
CA GLU A 106 -15.84 -14.49 0.63
C GLU A 106 -15.07 -15.26 -0.44
N GLU A 107 -15.62 -15.47 -1.64
CA GLU A 107 -15.04 -16.46 -2.57
C GLU A 107 -13.70 -16.00 -3.18
N LYS A 108 -13.59 -14.75 -3.60
CA LYS A 108 -12.33 -14.16 -4.10
C LYS A 108 -11.28 -13.95 -3.00
N THR A 109 -11.76 -13.77 -1.76
CA THR A 109 -10.92 -13.61 -0.58
C THR A 109 -10.34 -14.95 -0.14
N LEU A 110 -11.06 -16.06 -0.29
CA LEU A 110 -10.63 -17.41 0.11
C LEU A 110 -9.39 -17.89 -0.66
N ASP A 111 -9.33 -17.68 -1.97
CA ASP A 111 -8.16 -18.08 -2.77
C ASP A 111 -6.92 -17.24 -2.45
N LYS A 112 -7.10 -15.94 -2.21
CA LYS A 112 -6.02 -15.06 -1.72
C LYS A 112 -5.55 -15.48 -0.33
N LYS A 113 -6.48 -15.89 0.56
CA LYS A 113 -6.17 -16.38 1.91
C LYS A 113 -5.40 -17.71 1.86
N LYS A 114 -5.82 -18.68 1.04
CA LYS A 114 -5.09 -19.94 0.80
C LYS A 114 -3.67 -19.69 0.29
N GLY A 115 -3.53 -18.81 -0.70
CA GLY A 115 -2.24 -18.41 -1.24
C GLY A 115 -1.29 -17.85 -0.17
N ARG A 116 -1.79 -17.02 0.75
CA ARG A 116 -1.00 -16.47 1.87
C ARG A 116 -0.55 -17.55 2.84
N ILE A 117 -1.42 -18.53 3.18
CA ILE A 117 -1.07 -19.65 4.07
C ILE A 117 0.05 -20.47 3.46
N ILE A 118 -0.13 -20.93 2.22
CA ILE A 118 0.86 -21.75 1.52
C ILE A 118 2.18 -21.00 1.41
N ASN A 119 2.14 -19.72 1.08
CA ASN A 119 3.33 -18.87 1.00
C ASN A 119 4.03 -18.76 2.36
N GLY A 120 3.29 -18.54 3.45
CA GLY A 120 3.83 -18.49 4.81
C GLY A 120 4.47 -19.82 5.25
N MET A 121 3.84 -20.95 4.90
CA MET A 121 4.41 -22.28 5.18
C MET A 121 5.72 -22.49 4.43
N LEU A 122 5.75 -22.16 3.13
CA LEU A 122 6.98 -22.25 2.32
C LEU A 122 8.08 -21.34 2.87
N ASP A 123 7.74 -20.12 3.27
CA ASP A 123 8.68 -19.19 3.86
C ASP A 123 9.27 -19.73 5.17
N THR A 124 8.47 -20.33 6.02
CA THR A 124 8.93 -20.93 7.27
C THR A 124 9.97 -22.04 6.99
N ILE A 125 9.69 -22.91 6.01
CA ILE A 125 10.61 -24.00 5.65
C ILE A 125 11.88 -23.45 4.98
N LEU A 126 11.75 -22.55 4.03
CA LEU A 126 12.88 -21.97 3.31
C LEU A 126 13.79 -21.19 4.27
N ARG A 127 13.26 -20.27 5.04
CA ARG A 127 14.02 -19.46 5.99
C ARG A 127 14.64 -20.32 7.10
N GLY A 128 13.95 -21.38 7.50
CA GLY A 128 14.48 -22.37 8.45
C GLY A 128 15.66 -23.16 7.91
N SER A 129 15.87 -23.21 6.59
CA SER A 129 17.02 -23.88 5.96
C SER A 129 18.33 -23.08 6.01
N GLY A 130 18.33 -21.90 6.65
CA GLY A 130 19.49 -21.03 6.82
C GLY A 130 19.60 -19.94 5.75
N ILE A 131 20.81 -19.39 5.56
CA ILE A 131 21.05 -18.22 4.71
C ILE A 131 20.58 -18.46 3.26
N ALA A 132 20.93 -19.61 2.68
CA ALA A 132 20.52 -19.93 1.30
C ALA A 132 18.99 -19.98 1.16
N GLY A 133 18.30 -20.60 2.11
CA GLY A 133 16.85 -20.64 2.13
C GLY A 133 16.21 -19.27 2.36
N ALA A 134 16.82 -18.42 3.19
CA ALA A 134 16.37 -17.04 3.37
C ALA A 134 16.48 -16.23 2.07
N VAL A 135 17.56 -16.39 1.30
CA VAL A 135 17.72 -15.76 -0.02
C VAL A 135 16.63 -16.22 -0.99
N VAL A 136 16.39 -17.53 -1.10
CA VAL A 136 15.35 -18.09 -1.99
C VAL A 136 13.96 -17.60 -1.59
N SER A 137 13.64 -17.59 -0.28
CA SER A 137 12.37 -17.05 0.22
C SER A 137 12.20 -15.58 -0.15
N THR A 138 13.24 -14.77 0.03
CA THR A 138 13.19 -13.34 -0.29
C THR A 138 13.01 -13.10 -1.78
N LEU A 139 13.74 -13.79 -2.64
CA LEU A 139 13.58 -13.69 -4.10
C LEU A 139 12.17 -14.09 -4.54
N LYS A 140 11.63 -15.19 -4.00
CA LYS A 140 10.25 -15.61 -4.25
C LYS A 140 9.25 -14.50 -3.87
N ASN A 141 9.41 -13.91 -2.69
CA ASN A 141 8.51 -12.86 -2.22
C ASN A 141 8.64 -11.57 -3.06
N MET A 142 9.84 -11.22 -3.50
CA MET A 142 10.03 -10.12 -4.47
C MET A 142 9.27 -10.35 -5.77
N VAL A 143 9.31 -11.57 -6.31
CA VAL A 143 8.57 -11.91 -7.54
C VAL A 143 7.07 -11.83 -7.32
N LEU A 144 6.57 -12.30 -6.17
CA LEU A 144 5.16 -12.21 -5.82
C LEU A 144 4.72 -10.75 -5.66
N GLU A 145 5.51 -9.94 -4.94
CA GLU A 145 5.22 -8.51 -4.78
C GLU A 145 5.24 -7.78 -6.12
N PHE A 146 6.23 -8.05 -6.97
CA PHE A 146 6.29 -7.48 -8.31
C PHE A 146 5.02 -7.76 -9.12
N LYS A 147 4.50 -9.00 -9.08
CA LYS A 147 3.24 -9.35 -9.74
C LYS A 147 2.06 -8.57 -9.16
N VAL A 148 1.97 -8.49 -7.83
CA VAL A 148 0.92 -7.72 -7.16
C VAL A 148 0.97 -6.24 -7.56
N GLN A 149 2.17 -5.66 -7.66
CA GLN A 149 2.31 -4.27 -8.10
C GLN A 149 1.91 -4.07 -9.56
N GLN A 150 2.21 -5.02 -10.45
CA GLN A 150 1.77 -4.95 -11.86
C GLN A 150 0.24 -4.98 -12.03
N GLU A 151 -0.49 -5.61 -11.12
CA GLU A 151 -1.96 -5.69 -11.14
C GLU A 151 -2.62 -4.40 -10.61
N LYS A 152 -1.88 -3.51 -9.96
CA LYS A 152 -2.40 -2.25 -9.43
C LYS A 152 -2.51 -1.18 -10.51
N PHE A 153 -3.51 -0.32 -10.38
CA PHE A 153 -3.70 0.84 -11.27
C PHE A 153 -2.50 1.81 -11.22
N GLN A 154 -1.88 1.95 -10.06
CA GLN A 154 -0.64 2.72 -9.86
C GLN A 154 0.40 1.80 -9.22
N PRO A 155 1.28 1.17 -10.04
CA PRO A 155 2.30 0.27 -9.53
C PRO A 155 3.39 1.05 -8.79
N ASP A 156 3.73 0.57 -7.60
CA ASP A 156 4.84 1.08 -6.80
C ASP A 156 5.92 0.01 -6.64
N HIS A 157 6.91 0.07 -7.49
CA HIS A 157 8.01 -0.90 -7.51
C HIS A 157 8.99 -0.75 -6.34
N ALA A 158 8.91 0.34 -5.54
CA ALA A 158 9.71 0.48 -4.33
C ALA A 158 9.38 -0.61 -3.31
N TYR A 159 8.11 -1.05 -3.22
CA TYR A 159 7.74 -2.19 -2.38
C TYR A 159 8.46 -3.48 -2.77
N THR A 160 8.69 -3.72 -4.05
CA THR A 160 9.46 -4.89 -4.51
C THR A 160 10.92 -4.83 -4.02
N ILE A 161 11.53 -3.65 -4.03
CA ILE A 161 12.90 -3.45 -3.54
C ILE A 161 12.94 -3.63 -2.01
N ILE A 162 11.97 -3.06 -1.30
CA ILE A 162 11.84 -3.20 0.16
C ILE A 162 11.66 -4.67 0.55
N GLU A 163 10.90 -5.45 -0.25
CA GLU A 163 10.77 -6.88 -0.03
C GLU A 163 12.11 -7.59 -0.15
N GLY A 164 13.00 -7.15 -1.04
CA GLY A 164 14.38 -7.63 -1.13
C GLY A 164 15.18 -7.38 0.16
N LEU A 165 14.96 -6.27 0.85
CA LEU A 165 15.60 -5.95 2.13
C LEU A 165 15.11 -6.84 3.30
N ASN A 166 13.99 -7.53 3.14
CA ASN A 166 13.49 -8.54 4.10
C ASN A 166 14.36 -9.80 4.18
N LEU A 167 15.45 -9.88 3.41
CA LEU A 167 16.52 -10.85 3.64
C LEU A 167 17.05 -10.74 5.09
N SER A 168 17.13 -9.51 5.60
CA SER A 168 17.31 -9.23 7.03
C SER A 168 16.03 -8.57 7.56
N PRO A 169 15.17 -9.29 8.31
CA PRO A 169 13.90 -8.75 8.78
C PRO A 169 14.00 -7.41 9.51
N PRO A 170 15.01 -7.15 10.35
CA PRO A 170 15.16 -5.84 10.99
C PRO A 170 15.37 -4.70 9.99
N ILE A 171 16.12 -4.95 8.92
CA ILE A 171 16.37 -3.94 7.88
C ILE A 171 15.11 -3.72 7.05
N GLY A 172 14.45 -4.79 6.63
CA GLY A 172 13.20 -4.69 5.87
C GLY A 172 12.12 -3.91 6.61
N ILE A 173 11.97 -4.16 7.92
CA ILE A 173 11.02 -3.41 8.76
C ILE A 173 11.37 -1.91 8.80
N LYS A 174 12.66 -1.59 9.02
CA LYS A 174 13.12 -0.19 9.05
C LYS A 174 12.94 0.51 7.70
N ALA A 175 13.33 -0.14 6.62
CA ALA A 175 13.16 0.39 5.26
C ALA A 175 11.70 0.65 4.94
N ARG A 176 10.80 -0.27 5.32
CA ARG A 176 9.36 -0.12 5.14
C ARG A 176 8.79 1.07 5.91
N LYS A 177 9.24 1.27 7.16
CA LYS A 177 8.82 2.43 7.97
C LYS A 177 9.30 3.76 7.40
N VAL A 178 10.57 3.83 7.00
CA VAL A 178 11.12 5.03 6.34
C VAL A 178 10.31 5.33 5.08
N TYR A 179 10.07 4.32 4.27
CA TYR A 179 9.31 4.48 3.03
C TYR A 179 7.86 4.91 3.30
N SER A 180 7.18 4.28 4.27
CA SER A 180 5.83 4.68 4.71
C SER A 180 5.79 6.14 5.14
N GLY A 181 6.75 6.59 5.94
CA GLY A 181 6.84 7.99 6.35
C GLY A 181 7.00 8.96 5.17
N PHE A 182 7.84 8.61 4.18
CA PHE A 182 7.97 9.41 2.96
C PHE A 182 6.70 9.40 2.10
N GLN A 183 6.04 8.26 1.96
CA GLN A 183 4.77 8.18 1.24
C GLN A 183 3.69 9.05 1.89
N THR A 184 3.53 8.97 3.21
CA THR A 184 2.59 9.82 3.95
C THR A 184 2.90 11.29 3.70
N TRP A 185 4.19 11.68 3.73
CA TRP A 185 4.60 13.05 3.42
C TRP A 185 4.22 13.49 2.00
N GLU A 186 4.43 12.62 1.01
CA GLU A 186 4.16 12.93 -0.40
C GLU A 186 2.65 12.95 -0.73
N PHE A 187 1.90 11.97 -0.23
CA PHE A 187 0.47 11.87 -0.51
C PHE A 187 -0.34 12.93 0.25
N ASP A 188 0.02 13.20 1.48
CA ASP A 188 -0.72 14.09 2.35
C ASP A 188 -0.10 15.50 2.43
N GLU A 189 0.79 15.87 1.50
CA GLU A 189 1.48 17.17 1.49
C GLU A 189 0.52 18.35 1.62
N ASP A 190 -0.61 18.30 0.93
CA ASP A 190 -1.61 19.36 0.97
C ASP A 190 -2.30 19.44 2.34
N ILE A 191 -2.62 18.29 2.94
CA ILE A 191 -3.25 18.19 4.26
C ILE A 191 -2.27 18.68 5.32
N ILE A 192 -1.00 18.23 5.25
CA ILE A 192 0.08 18.65 6.16
C ILE A 192 0.25 20.16 6.14
N ARG A 193 0.14 20.80 4.97
CA ARG A 193 0.26 22.25 4.84
C ARG A 193 -0.98 23.01 5.32
N TYR A 194 -2.16 22.42 5.16
CA TYR A 194 -3.42 23.06 5.50
C TYR A 194 -3.74 22.96 6.99
N MET A 195 -3.48 21.79 7.58
CA MET A 195 -3.70 21.58 9.01
C MET A 195 -2.66 22.26 9.88
N PRO A 196 -3.05 22.86 11.01
CA PRO A 196 -2.10 23.40 11.97
C PRO A 196 -1.15 22.32 12.51
N LEU A 197 0.12 22.67 12.73
CA LEU A 197 1.08 21.76 13.39
C LEU A 197 0.75 21.48 14.86
N THR A 198 -0.19 22.20 15.45
CA THR A 198 -0.71 21.94 16.79
C THR A 198 -1.76 20.84 16.83
N ASP A 199 -2.30 20.52 15.67
CA ASP A 199 -3.30 19.45 15.53
C ASP A 199 -2.60 18.10 15.47
N ILE A 200 -2.97 17.22 16.41
CA ILE A 200 -2.35 15.91 16.55
C ILE A 200 -2.75 14.95 15.40
N ASP A 201 -3.84 15.23 14.71
CA ASP A 201 -4.31 14.44 13.56
C ASP A 201 -3.61 14.83 12.25
N ASN A 202 -2.73 15.85 12.28
CA ASN A 202 -1.92 16.22 11.13
C ASN A 202 -1.03 15.02 10.70
N PRO A 203 -1.09 14.58 9.42
CA PRO A 203 -0.32 13.43 8.89
C PRO A 203 1.20 13.58 9.01
N ILE A 204 1.72 14.77 9.34
CA ILE A 204 3.15 14.94 9.61
C ILE A 204 3.64 14.09 10.78
N TYR A 205 2.79 13.89 11.81
CA TYR A 205 3.19 13.14 13.00
C TYR A 205 3.45 11.65 12.71
N PRO A 206 2.52 10.88 12.09
CA PRO A 206 2.82 9.50 11.71
C PRO A 206 4.01 9.42 10.77
N ALA A 207 4.16 10.35 9.80
CA ALA A 207 5.30 10.37 8.88
C ALA A 207 6.64 10.52 9.62
N VAL A 208 6.76 11.52 10.52
CA VAL A 208 7.96 11.76 11.29
C VAL A 208 8.23 10.65 12.30
N PHE A 209 7.19 10.12 12.95
CA PHE A 209 7.33 9.07 13.95
C PHE A 209 7.78 7.74 13.34
N ASP A 210 7.32 7.39 12.15
CA ASP A 210 7.77 6.19 11.44
C ASP A 210 9.26 6.29 11.09
N VAL A 211 9.71 7.42 10.56
CA VAL A 211 11.12 7.65 10.28
C VAL A 211 11.96 7.64 11.56
N THR A 212 11.49 8.31 12.62
CA THR A 212 12.19 8.36 13.92
C THR A 212 12.30 6.97 14.52
N GLU A 213 11.24 6.17 14.53
CA GLU A 213 11.26 4.80 15.03
C GLU A 213 12.22 3.92 14.22
N ALA A 214 12.27 4.08 12.90
CA ALA A 214 13.21 3.34 12.06
C ALA A 214 14.67 3.65 12.40
N LEU A 215 15.01 4.91 12.71
CA LEU A 215 16.37 5.34 12.98
C LEU A 215 16.80 5.05 14.43
N THR A 216 15.93 5.31 15.41
CA THR A 216 16.28 5.26 16.84
C THR A 216 15.91 3.95 17.53
N ASN A 217 15.05 3.12 16.95
CA ASN A 217 14.39 1.97 17.56
C ASN A 217 13.48 2.33 18.78
N VAL A 218 13.16 3.59 18.98
CA VAL A 218 12.18 4.01 20.01
C VAL A 218 10.79 3.88 19.41
N PRO A 219 9.84 3.14 20.01
CA PRO A 219 8.53 2.82 19.41
C PRO A 219 7.54 3.99 19.48
N VAL A 220 7.94 5.17 18.96
CA VAL A 220 7.13 6.40 19.00
C VAL A 220 5.87 6.30 18.14
N SER A 221 5.96 5.66 16.96
CA SER A 221 4.82 5.43 16.08
C SER A 221 3.76 4.55 16.76
N ARG A 222 4.19 3.50 17.47
CA ARG A 222 3.26 2.65 18.25
C ARG A 222 2.62 3.40 19.41
N ALA A 223 3.37 4.27 20.09
CA ALA A 223 2.82 5.10 21.17
C ALA A 223 1.75 6.07 20.63
N TYR A 224 2.02 6.70 19.48
CA TYR A 224 1.06 7.55 18.79
C TYR A 224 -0.22 6.79 18.38
N THR A 225 -0.08 5.62 17.74
CA THR A 225 -1.23 4.79 17.36
C THR A 225 -2.07 4.40 18.58
N LYS A 226 -1.43 4.01 19.70
CA LYS A 226 -2.16 3.69 20.93
C LYS A 226 -2.91 4.89 21.51
N MET A 227 -2.30 6.07 21.45
CA MET A 227 -2.94 7.30 21.89
C MET A 227 -4.17 7.61 21.04
N ASN A 228 -4.07 7.50 19.72
CA ASN A 228 -5.20 7.71 18.82
C ASN A 228 -6.30 6.66 19.03
N ASN A 229 -5.93 5.40 19.26
CA ASN A 229 -6.89 4.35 19.61
C ASN A 229 -7.65 4.67 20.91
N ILE A 230 -6.95 5.21 21.93
CA ILE A 230 -7.60 5.61 23.18
C ILE A 230 -8.54 6.79 22.95
N ARG A 231 -8.14 7.79 22.16
CA ARG A 231 -9.03 8.91 21.80
C ARG A 231 -10.29 8.40 21.10
N ALA A 232 -10.13 7.57 20.06
CA ALA A 232 -11.25 6.97 19.35
C ALA A 232 -12.12 6.06 20.24
N ALA A 233 -11.54 5.34 21.22
CA ALA A 233 -12.28 4.54 22.19
C ALA A 233 -13.09 5.39 23.18
N LEU A 234 -12.66 6.61 23.44
CA LEU A 234 -13.38 7.56 24.31
C LEU A 234 -14.44 8.35 23.55
N ASP A 235 -14.38 8.34 22.22
CA ASP A 235 -15.35 9.02 21.38
C ASP A 235 -16.72 8.34 21.49
N SER A 236 -17.76 9.13 21.73
CA SER A 236 -19.14 8.66 21.86
C SER A 236 -19.78 8.28 20.52
N ASP A 237 -19.24 8.78 19.40
CA ASP A 237 -19.77 8.56 18.07
C ASP A 237 -19.46 7.16 17.55
N ASN A 238 -18.43 6.50 18.13
CA ASN A 238 -18.09 5.12 17.84
C ASN A 238 -18.99 4.12 18.57
N GLU A 239 -19.31 3.00 17.94
CA GLU A 239 -20.12 1.95 18.54
C GLU A 239 -19.41 1.30 19.75
N THR A 240 -20.20 0.80 20.71
CA THR A 240 -19.64 0.24 21.95
C THR A 240 -18.64 -0.88 21.70
N TRP A 241 -18.88 -1.75 20.71
CA TRP A 241 -17.97 -2.85 20.38
C TRP A 241 -16.66 -2.34 19.75
N GLU A 242 -16.72 -1.28 18.93
CA GLU A 242 -15.55 -0.62 18.35
C GLU A 242 -14.67 -0.02 19.44
N ARG A 243 -15.27 0.67 20.39
CA ARG A 243 -14.58 1.25 21.55
C ARG A 243 -13.86 0.19 22.37
N VAL A 244 -14.49 -0.98 22.57
CA VAL A 244 -13.86 -2.13 23.24
C VAL A 244 -12.71 -2.68 22.40
N ALA A 245 -12.89 -2.86 21.09
CA ALA A 245 -11.85 -3.36 20.18
C ALA A 245 -10.62 -2.42 20.15
N LEU A 246 -10.84 -1.10 20.06
CA LEU A 246 -9.79 -0.09 20.15
C LEU A 246 -9.02 -0.17 21.47
N SER A 247 -9.74 -0.34 22.59
CA SER A 247 -9.14 -0.51 23.92
C SER A 247 -8.29 -1.78 24.03
N LEU A 248 -8.64 -2.83 23.28
CA LEU A 248 -7.88 -4.07 23.17
C LEU A 248 -6.68 -3.97 22.22
N GLY A 249 -6.49 -2.83 21.56
CA GLY A 249 -5.32 -2.55 20.73
C GLY A 249 -5.54 -2.68 19.23
N TRP A 250 -6.78 -2.80 18.78
CA TRP A 250 -7.11 -2.72 17.35
C TRP A 250 -6.93 -1.27 16.87
N SER A 251 -6.59 -1.08 15.61
CA SER A 251 -6.47 0.27 15.06
C SER A 251 -7.79 0.73 14.44
N THR A 252 -8.01 2.04 14.37
CA THR A 252 -9.13 2.65 13.65
C THR A 252 -9.22 2.16 12.22
N TRP A 253 -8.07 2.00 11.55
CA TRP A 253 -7.96 1.44 10.20
C TRP A 253 -8.53 0.01 10.09
N ASN A 254 -8.21 -0.86 11.06
CA ASN A 254 -8.69 -2.25 11.06
C ASN A 254 -10.22 -2.35 11.28
N LEU A 255 -10.78 -1.35 11.92
CA LEU A 255 -12.22 -1.27 12.23
C LEU A 255 -13.01 -0.48 11.18
N GLY A 256 -12.33 0.07 10.16
CA GLY A 256 -12.97 0.92 9.17
C GLY A 256 -13.47 2.26 9.73
N ILE A 257 -12.97 2.66 10.90
CA ILE A 257 -13.35 3.95 11.52
C ILE A 257 -12.62 5.05 10.79
N GLU A 258 -13.37 5.88 10.09
CA GLU A 258 -12.85 7.01 9.34
C GLU A 258 -12.72 8.24 10.27
N ASN A 259 -11.63 8.98 10.13
CA ASN A 259 -11.48 10.25 10.83
C ASN A 259 -12.23 11.33 10.04
N GLN A 260 -13.40 11.72 10.55
CA GLN A 260 -14.28 12.70 9.89
C GLN A 260 -13.59 14.06 9.70
N GLU A 261 -12.76 14.47 10.64
CA GLU A 261 -12.01 15.73 10.54
C GLU A 261 -11.05 15.73 9.36
N LEU A 262 -10.34 14.63 9.12
CA LEU A 262 -9.46 14.48 7.95
C LEU A 262 -10.26 14.49 6.63
N ILE A 263 -11.39 13.82 6.57
CA ILE A 263 -12.27 13.81 5.40
C ILE A 263 -12.78 15.22 5.10
N ASP A 264 -13.16 15.96 6.10
CA ASP A 264 -13.65 17.33 5.93
C ASP A 264 -12.54 18.25 5.42
N VAL A 265 -11.32 18.11 5.92
CA VAL A 265 -10.14 18.83 5.44
C VAL A 265 -9.82 18.46 3.98
N GLU A 266 -9.84 17.18 3.62
CA GLU A 266 -9.64 16.73 2.23
C GLU A 266 -10.67 17.33 1.28
N ASN A 267 -11.94 17.32 1.68
CA ASN A 267 -13.04 17.90 0.90
C ASN A 267 -12.85 19.40 0.70
N GLU A 268 -12.39 20.12 1.72
CA GLU A 268 -12.15 21.55 1.64
C GLU A 268 -10.96 21.88 0.74
N ILE A 269 -9.84 21.14 0.88
CA ILE A 269 -8.69 21.24 -0.03
C ILE A 269 -9.10 20.97 -1.48
N ALA A 270 -9.92 19.95 -1.72
CA ALA A 270 -10.42 19.63 -3.05
C ALA A 270 -11.29 20.77 -3.63
N ARG A 271 -12.10 21.44 -2.81
CA ARG A 271 -12.89 22.64 -3.18
C ARG A 271 -11.96 23.80 -3.54
N ILE A 272 -10.96 24.09 -2.70
CA ILE A 272 -9.99 25.17 -2.93
C ILE A 272 -9.23 24.94 -4.24
N LYS A 273 -8.69 23.73 -4.47
CA LYS A 273 -8.00 23.37 -5.71
C LYS A 273 -8.89 23.51 -6.94
N LYS A 274 -10.18 23.18 -6.83
CA LYS A 274 -11.15 23.35 -7.92
C LYS A 274 -11.37 24.82 -8.25
N LEU A 275 -11.51 25.66 -7.23
CA LEU A 275 -11.65 27.12 -7.39
C LEU A 275 -10.39 27.74 -7.99
N GLU A 276 -9.21 27.35 -7.55
CA GLU A 276 -7.94 27.82 -8.12
C GLU A 276 -7.80 27.43 -9.60
N LYS A 277 -8.16 26.18 -9.96
CA LYS A 277 -8.17 25.74 -11.36
C LYS A 277 -9.15 26.56 -12.20
N GLN A 278 -10.30 26.94 -11.65
CA GLN A 278 -11.26 27.79 -12.33
C GLN A 278 -10.69 29.21 -12.52
N LYS A 279 -10.15 29.83 -11.48
CA LYS A 279 -9.49 31.15 -11.55
C LYS A 279 -8.36 31.16 -12.59
N LYS A 280 -7.47 30.15 -12.57
CA LYS A 280 -6.40 30.04 -13.57
C LYS A 280 -6.93 29.88 -15.02
N LYS A 281 -8.09 29.24 -15.21
CA LYS A 281 -8.73 29.14 -16.52
C LYS A 281 -9.31 30.51 -16.95
N GLU A 282 -9.97 31.21 -16.03
CA GLU A 282 -10.51 32.56 -16.28
C GLU A 282 -9.40 33.56 -16.59
N GLU A 283 -8.30 33.51 -15.84
CA GLU A 283 -7.12 34.35 -16.11
C GLU A 283 -6.52 34.09 -17.51
N LYS A 284 -6.40 32.81 -17.89
CA LYS A 284 -5.97 32.46 -19.25
C LYS A 284 -6.91 32.97 -20.33
N ILE A 285 -8.21 32.85 -20.09
CA ILE A 285 -9.23 33.40 -21.06
C ILE A 285 -9.10 34.91 -21.16
N LYS A 286 -9.00 35.61 -20.04
CA LYS A 286 -8.83 37.08 -20.01
C LYS A 286 -7.51 37.50 -20.69
N ALA A 287 -6.42 36.76 -20.48
CA ALA A 287 -5.14 37.03 -21.13
C ALA A 287 -5.23 36.87 -22.67
N VAL A 288 -5.94 35.84 -23.14
CA VAL A 288 -6.18 35.62 -24.57
C VAL A 288 -7.07 36.73 -25.14
N GLU A 289 -8.15 37.13 -24.44
CA GLU A 289 -9.02 38.22 -24.84
C GLU A 289 -8.26 39.55 -24.94
N GLN A 290 -7.40 39.84 -23.94
CA GLN A 290 -6.59 41.06 -23.97
C GLN A 290 -5.59 41.05 -25.13
N SER A 291 -4.92 39.92 -25.39
CA SER A 291 -4.03 39.80 -26.53
C SER A 291 -4.71 39.98 -27.86
N PHE A 292 -5.95 39.49 -27.98
CA PHE A 292 -6.77 39.67 -29.18
C PHE A 292 -7.21 41.13 -29.37
N ILE A 293 -7.58 41.82 -28.29
CA ILE A 293 -7.95 43.27 -28.35
C ILE A 293 -6.71 44.11 -28.72
N GLU A 294 -5.52 43.77 -28.20
CA GLU A 294 -4.27 44.45 -28.55
C GLU A 294 -3.89 44.22 -30.02
N GLN A 295 -4.06 43.00 -30.53
CA GLN A 295 -3.87 42.72 -31.95
C GLN A 295 -4.82 43.52 -32.82
N GLN A 296 -6.09 43.55 -32.50
CA GLN A 296 -7.06 44.38 -33.25
C GLN A 296 -6.72 45.87 -33.23
N LYS A 297 -6.26 46.40 -32.07
CA LYS A 297 -5.82 47.80 -31.99
C LYS A 297 -4.58 48.08 -32.87
N LYS A 298 -3.60 47.15 -32.94
CA LYS A 298 -2.45 47.26 -33.82
C LYS A 298 -2.84 47.21 -35.29
N GLU A 299 -3.72 46.26 -35.67
CA GLU A 299 -4.20 46.15 -37.05
C GLU A 299 -5.02 47.38 -37.51
N LYS A 300 -5.80 47.98 -36.60
CA LYS A 300 -6.50 49.26 -36.86
C LYS A 300 -5.51 50.45 -36.99
N ALA A 301 -4.45 50.46 -36.17
CA ALA A 301 -3.42 51.51 -36.28
C ALA A 301 -2.57 51.39 -37.55
N GLU A 302 -2.38 50.18 -38.08
CA GLU A 302 -1.66 49.91 -39.34
C GLU A 302 -2.53 50.13 -40.60
N GLY A 303 -3.77 50.60 -40.49
CA GLY A 303 -4.64 50.92 -41.61
C GLY A 303 -5.12 49.70 -42.42
N LYS A 304 -5.00 48.49 -41.87
CA LYS A 304 -5.55 47.29 -42.47
C LYS A 304 -7.07 47.30 -42.27
N LYS A 305 -7.82 47.34 -43.38
CA LYS A 305 -9.27 47.19 -43.39
C LYS A 305 -9.65 45.85 -42.76
N ASP A 306 -10.59 45.87 -41.82
CA ASP A 306 -11.18 44.67 -41.26
C ASP A 306 -11.68 43.74 -42.37
N ILE A 307 -10.90 42.73 -42.72
CA ILE A 307 -11.34 41.73 -43.68
C ILE A 307 -12.12 40.67 -42.89
N THR A 308 -13.41 40.96 -42.72
CA THR A 308 -14.36 39.99 -42.13
C THR A 308 -14.93 39.10 -43.23
N CYS A 309 -15.23 37.86 -42.90
CA CYS A 309 -15.79 36.86 -43.80
C CYS A 309 -17.03 37.41 -44.52
N ALA A 310 -17.01 37.33 -45.84
CA ALA A 310 -18.11 37.81 -46.68
C ALA A 310 -19.32 36.87 -46.70
N ALA A 311 -19.23 35.70 -46.11
CA ALA A 311 -20.35 34.76 -46.08
C ALA A 311 -21.53 35.30 -45.24
N VAL A 312 -22.74 35.08 -45.73
CA VAL A 312 -24.01 35.47 -45.08
C VAL A 312 -24.74 34.18 -44.69
N ASN A 313 -25.25 34.10 -43.50
CA ASN A 313 -26.07 32.96 -43.05
C ASN A 313 -27.48 33.00 -43.67
N LYS A 314 -28.25 31.93 -43.51
CA LYS A 314 -29.64 31.82 -44.03
C LYS A 314 -30.58 32.91 -43.53
N ASN A 315 -30.22 33.61 -42.47
CA ASN A 315 -31.01 34.70 -41.86
C ASN A 315 -30.52 36.09 -42.29
N GLY A 316 -29.65 36.21 -43.31
CA GLY A 316 -29.16 37.48 -43.84
C GLY A 316 -28.07 38.15 -43.00
N GLN A 317 -27.56 37.51 -41.93
CA GLN A 317 -26.50 38.03 -41.08
C GLN A 317 -25.11 37.61 -41.61
N ARG A 318 -24.17 38.56 -41.63
CA ARG A 318 -22.77 38.27 -42.00
C ARG A 318 -22.06 37.40 -40.95
N CYS A 319 -21.18 36.54 -41.41
CA CYS A 319 -20.37 35.65 -40.58
C CYS A 319 -19.33 36.40 -39.78
N GLY A 320 -19.35 37.34 -39.16
CA GLY A 320 -18.41 38.15 -38.35
C GLY A 320 -17.05 37.55 -37.95
N LEU A 321 -16.66 36.35 -38.48
CA LEU A 321 -15.39 35.73 -38.20
C LEU A 321 -14.25 36.36 -39.02
N PRO A 322 -13.06 36.60 -38.40
CA PRO A 322 -11.92 37.16 -39.14
C PRO A 322 -11.42 36.16 -40.19
N ILE A 323 -10.95 36.69 -41.31
CA ILE A 323 -10.27 35.90 -42.37
C ILE A 323 -8.83 35.77 -42.01
N VAL A 324 -8.35 34.52 -41.94
CA VAL A 324 -6.91 34.21 -41.73
C VAL A 324 -6.31 33.91 -43.12
N GLY A 325 -5.53 34.84 -43.65
CA GLY A 325 -4.87 34.71 -44.97
C GLY A 325 -5.54 35.53 -46.09
N GLU A 326 -5.05 35.38 -47.31
CA GLU A 326 -5.57 36.03 -48.52
C GLU A 326 -6.84 35.29 -49.00
N GLY A 327 -8.02 35.85 -48.73
CA GLY A 327 -9.30 35.25 -49.15
C GLY A 327 -10.50 36.09 -48.76
N LYS A 328 -11.67 35.78 -49.33
CA LYS A 328 -12.95 36.47 -49.02
C LYS A 328 -13.73 35.80 -47.87
N TYR A 329 -13.32 34.58 -47.45
CA TYR A 329 -14.06 33.75 -46.51
C TYR A 329 -13.18 33.22 -45.36
N CYS A 330 -13.73 33.04 -44.18
CA CYS A 330 -13.02 32.40 -43.06
C CYS A 330 -12.79 30.91 -43.34
N THR A 331 -11.88 30.29 -42.61
CA THR A 331 -11.49 28.87 -42.77
C THR A 331 -12.66 27.90 -42.83
N ILE A 332 -13.78 28.21 -42.18
CA ILE A 332 -15.02 27.41 -42.21
C ILE A 332 -15.71 27.56 -43.56
N HIS A 333 -15.88 28.78 -44.02
CA HIS A 333 -16.60 29.07 -45.29
C HIS A 333 -15.74 28.83 -46.52
N GLN A 334 -14.43 28.88 -46.45
CA GLN A 334 -13.52 28.43 -47.52
C GLN A 334 -13.73 26.96 -47.87
N LYS A 335 -13.94 26.12 -46.87
CA LYS A 335 -14.21 24.67 -47.09
C LYS A 335 -15.55 24.42 -47.74
N VAL A 336 -16.54 25.26 -47.47
CA VAL A 336 -17.87 25.17 -48.10
C VAL A 336 -17.80 25.57 -49.58
N GLU A 337 -16.99 26.56 -49.94
CA GLU A 337 -16.80 27.02 -51.33
C GLU A 337 -16.03 25.99 -52.18
N GLN A 338 -15.11 25.25 -51.54
CA GLN A 338 -14.34 24.20 -52.22
C GLN A 338 -15.13 22.89 -52.43
N GLY A 339 -16.41 22.84 -52.11
CA GLY A 339 -17.30 21.71 -52.42
C GLY A 339 -17.25 20.56 -51.37
N ASP A 340 -16.63 20.76 -50.24
CA ASP A 340 -16.72 19.81 -49.14
C ASP A 340 -18.12 19.91 -48.50
N LYS A 341 -19.00 19.06 -49.00
CA LYS A 341 -20.34 18.89 -48.43
C LYS A 341 -20.22 18.42 -46.99
N GLU A 342 -20.74 19.24 -46.08
CA GLU A 342 -21.03 18.93 -44.69
C GLU A 342 -19.81 18.60 -43.78
N VAL A 343 -19.26 19.61 -43.16
CA VAL A 343 -18.40 19.41 -41.98
C VAL A 343 -19.30 19.02 -40.80
N GLN A 344 -19.59 17.74 -40.66
CA GLN A 344 -20.25 17.21 -39.47
C GLN A 344 -19.34 17.35 -38.25
N CYS A 345 -19.86 17.90 -37.18
CA CYS A 345 -19.15 17.98 -35.90
C CYS A 345 -18.71 16.59 -35.44
N LYS A 346 -17.39 16.35 -35.33
CA LYS A 346 -16.82 15.08 -34.88
C LYS A 346 -16.85 14.91 -33.36
N LYS A 347 -17.40 15.83 -32.61
CA LYS A 347 -17.45 15.78 -31.15
C LYS A 347 -18.55 14.81 -30.68
N ILE A 348 -18.16 13.84 -29.88
CA ILE A 348 -19.07 12.93 -29.18
C ILE A 348 -19.48 13.64 -27.88
N LYS A 349 -20.78 13.71 -27.59
CA LYS A 349 -21.30 14.24 -26.34
C LYS A 349 -21.01 13.25 -25.20
N SER A 350 -21.06 13.73 -23.96
CA SER A 350 -20.89 12.91 -22.77
C SER A 350 -21.88 11.74 -22.62
N ASP A 351 -22.96 11.77 -23.39
CA ASP A 351 -24.00 10.71 -23.50
C ASP A 351 -23.70 9.67 -24.61
N GLY A 352 -22.51 9.71 -25.22
CA GLY A 352 -22.11 8.80 -26.30
C GLY A 352 -22.75 9.07 -27.66
N LYS A 353 -23.61 10.10 -27.81
CA LYS A 353 -24.30 10.44 -29.08
C LYS A 353 -23.49 11.46 -29.87
N ARG A 354 -23.45 11.30 -31.18
CA ARG A 354 -22.80 12.27 -32.07
C ARG A 354 -23.56 13.61 -32.06
N CYS A 355 -22.77 14.69 -32.01
CA CYS A 355 -23.34 16.06 -32.12
C CYS A 355 -24.09 16.21 -33.45
N LYS A 356 -25.37 16.55 -33.40
CA LYS A 356 -26.23 16.78 -34.59
C LYS A 356 -26.16 18.19 -35.09
N MET A 357 -25.19 19.02 -34.74
CA MET A 357 -25.01 20.33 -35.36
C MET A 357 -24.48 20.14 -36.79
N LYS A 358 -25.29 20.55 -37.76
CA LYS A 358 -24.92 20.68 -39.17
C LYS A 358 -24.04 21.89 -39.39
#